data_41866b31c353b96859136e6a0b14c409
#
_entry.id   41866b31c353b96859136e6a0b14c409
#
_cell.length_a   1.000
_cell.length_b   1.000
_cell.length_c   1.000
_cell.angle_alpha   90.00
_cell.angle_beta   90.00
_cell.angle_gamma   90.00
#
_symmetry.space_group_name_H-M   'P 1'
#
loop_
_entity.id
_entity.type
_entity.pdbx_description
1 polymer ?
#
loop_
_entity_poly.entity_id
_entity_poly.type
_entity_poly.pdbx_seq_one_letter_code
_entity_poly.pdbx_strand_id
1 'polypeptide(L)'
;MTEDFYCDEVLSGRTVVEKVFESDTVLAYHHTRPFWPVHIVVIPKVHVGSLLTIDDNKLLIELLDAVKSVAAKVVDEHGAARVLTNLGRYQDSKHLHFHVLSGEQIR
;
A
#
# COMPACT_ATOMS: atom_id res chain seq x y z
N MET A 1 16.38 -13.52 -2.61
CA MET A 1 15.47 -12.38 -2.46
C MET A 1 14.03 -12.88 -2.42
N THR A 2 13.27 -12.44 -1.48
CA THR A 2 11.87 -12.82 -1.40
C THR A 2 11.05 -12.04 -2.42
N GLU A 3 10.04 -12.67 -2.99
CA GLU A 3 9.14 -12.03 -3.93
C GLU A 3 8.01 -11.29 -3.21
N ASP A 4 7.86 -11.51 -1.91
CA ASP A 4 6.80 -10.92 -1.12
C ASP A 4 7.37 -10.26 0.14
N PHE A 5 7.94 -9.07 -0.07
CA PHE A 5 8.45 -8.23 1.00
C PHE A 5 7.39 -7.99 2.08
N TYR A 6 6.14 -7.81 1.66
CA TYR A 6 5.07 -7.46 2.60
C TYR A 6 4.72 -8.60 3.54
N CYS A 7 4.61 -9.83 3.04
CA CYS A 7 4.40 -10.99 3.90
C CYS A 7 5.64 -11.33 4.71
N ASP A 8 6.81 -11.31 4.07
CA ASP A 8 8.04 -11.80 4.69
C ASP A 8 8.62 -10.84 5.72
N GLU A 9 8.50 -9.53 5.50
CA GLU A 9 9.13 -8.53 6.36
C GLU A 9 8.13 -7.70 7.15
N VAL A 10 7.10 -7.18 6.50
CA VAL A 10 6.17 -6.23 7.12
C VAL A 10 5.13 -6.95 7.97
N LEU A 11 4.38 -7.88 7.37
CA LEU A 11 3.31 -8.58 8.06
C LEU A 11 3.84 -9.57 9.10
N SER A 12 5.04 -10.09 8.89
CA SER A 12 5.70 -10.98 9.86
C SER A 12 6.25 -10.23 11.07
N GLY A 13 6.37 -8.90 10.99
CA GLY A 13 6.94 -8.07 12.05
C GLY A 13 8.45 -7.97 12.04
N ARG A 14 9.13 -8.53 11.03
CA ARG A 14 10.60 -8.44 10.92
C ARG A 14 11.08 -7.02 10.65
N THR A 15 10.31 -6.26 9.87
CA THR A 15 10.57 -4.85 9.61
C THR A 15 9.51 -4.03 10.32
N VAL A 16 9.94 -3.16 11.21
CA VAL A 16 9.04 -2.25 11.92
C VAL A 16 8.66 -1.12 10.96
N VAL A 17 7.36 -0.83 10.88
CA VAL A 17 6.83 0.21 9.99
C VAL A 17 6.01 1.21 10.80
N GLU A 18 5.93 2.45 10.29
CA GLU A 18 5.10 3.48 10.88
C GLU A 18 3.69 3.37 10.28
N LYS A 19 2.78 2.81 11.07
CA LYS A 19 1.42 2.53 10.62
C LYS A 19 0.58 3.79 10.52
N VAL A 20 -0.22 3.88 9.47
CA VAL A 20 -1.18 4.96 9.24
C VAL A 20 -2.59 4.46 9.51
N PHE A 21 -2.87 3.22 9.16
CA PHE A 21 -4.18 2.59 9.30
C PHE A 21 -4.00 1.09 9.43
N GLU A 22 -4.81 0.46 10.27
CA GLU A 22 -4.81 -0.99 10.38
C GLU A 22 -6.20 -1.50 10.72
N SER A 23 -6.63 -2.54 10.01
CA SER A 23 -7.83 -3.32 10.32
C SER A 23 -7.46 -4.80 10.37
N ASP A 24 -8.45 -5.66 10.53
CA ASP A 24 -8.22 -7.11 10.52
C ASP A 24 -7.68 -7.59 9.16
N THR A 25 -8.00 -6.88 8.08
CA THR A 25 -7.72 -7.33 6.72
C THR A 25 -6.74 -6.45 5.95
N VAL A 26 -6.51 -5.20 6.40
CA VAL A 26 -5.73 -4.20 5.64
C VAL A 26 -4.76 -3.49 6.57
N LEU A 27 -3.56 -3.21 6.04
CA LEU A 27 -2.54 -2.40 6.69
C LEU A 27 -2.09 -1.28 5.76
N ALA A 28 -2.00 -0.06 6.28
CA ALA A 28 -1.40 1.06 5.57
C ALA A 28 -0.27 1.63 6.43
N TYR A 29 0.87 1.94 5.80
CA TYR A 29 2.03 2.44 6.52
C TYR A 29 2.90 3.32 5.62
N HIS A 30 3.74 4.16 6.23
CA HIS A 30 4.71 4.97 5.50
C HIS A 30 5.78 4.07 4.89
N HIS A 31 6.04 4.25 3.59
CA HIS A 31 7.01 3.44 2.86
C HIS A 31 8.38 3.52 3.53
N THR A 32 9.07 2.38 3.65
CA THR A 32 10.37 2.30 4.33
C THR A 32 11.49 2.98 3.54
N ARG A 33 11.32 3.12 2.23
CA ARG A 33 12.26 3.85 1.35
C ARG A 33 11.46 4.75 0.41
N PRO A 34 10.90 5.85 0.92
CA PRO A 34 9.96 6.66 0.14
C PRO A 34 10.61 7.29 -1.10
N PHE A 35 9.84 7.32 -2.18
CA PHE A 35 10.21 7.98 -3.43
C PHE A 35 9.53 9.34 -3.59
N TRP A 36 8.61 9.68 -2.70
CA TRP A 36 7.90 10.94 -2.62
C TRP A 36 7.90 11.44 -1.18
N PRO A 37 7.75 12.76 -0.96
CA PRO A 37 7.64 13.29 0.41
C PRO A 37 6.56 12.63 1.23
N VAL A 38 5.42 12.31 0.62
CA VAL A 38 4.41 11.47 1.22
C VAL A 38 4.31 10.21 0.37
N HIS A 39 4.58 9.07 0.96
CA HIS A 39 4.57 7.78 0.25
C HIS A 39 4.03 6.72 1.20
N ILE A 40 2.72 6.50 1.14
CA ILE A 40 2.03 5.52 1.98
C ILE A 40 1.69 4.31 1.12
N VAL A 41 1.86 3.12 1.68
CA VAL A 41 1.55 1.85 1.02
C VAL A 41 0.35 1.25 1.74
N VAL A 42 -0.61 0.75 0.97
CA VAL A 42 -1.81 0.09 1.49
C VAL A 42 -1.83 -1.33 0.95
N ILE A 43 -1.89 -2.30 1.85
CA ILE A 43 -1.81 -3.72 1.50
C ILE A 43 -2.90 -4.54 2.19
N PRO A 44 -3.38 -5.61 1.55
CA PRO A 44 -4.17 -6.62 2.27
C PRO A 44 -3.22 -7.44 3.14
N LYS A 45 -3.71 -7.92 4.29
CA LYS A 45 -2.91 -8.74 5.21
C LYS A 45 -2.72 -10.16 4.71
N VAL A 46 -3.66 -10.67 3.91
CA VAL A 46 -3.50 -11.95 3.24
C VAL A 46 -2.75 -11.75 1.94
N HIS A 47 -2.05 -12.78 1.50
CA HIS A 47 -1.33 -12.70 0.22
C HIS A 47 -2.31 -12.69 -0.95
N VAL A 48 -2.22 -11.65 -1.77
CA VAL A 48 -2.88 -11.53 -3.06
C VAL A 48 -1.82 -11.02 -4.03
N GLY A 49 -1.65 -11.68 -5.16
CA GLY A 49 -0.55 -11.34 -6.07
C GLY A 49 -0.65 -9.94 -6.65
N SER A 50 -1.82 -9.57 -7.18
CA SER A 50 -2.01 -8.26 -7.80
C SER A 50 -3.50 -7.92 -7.89
N LEU A 51 -3.77 -6.71 -8.37
CA LEU A 51 -5.15 -6.29 -8.66
C LEU A 51 -5.82 -7.20 -9.68
N LEU A 52 -5.04 -7.80 -10.57
CA LEU A 52 -5.58 -8.69 -11.61
C LEU A 52 -6.03 -10.05 -11.07
N THR A 53 -5.53 -10.46 -9.92
CA THR A 53 -5.78 -11.79 -9.37
C THR A 53 -6.67 -11.79 -8.13
N ILE A 54 -7.04 -10.62 -7.61
CA ILE A 54 -7.95 -10.56 -6.47
C ILE A 54 -9.36 -10.93 -6.93
N ASP A 55 -9.92 -11.98 -6.29
CA ASP A 55 -11.27 -12.48 -6.63
C ASP A 55 -12.23 -12.38 -5.45
N ASP A 56 -11.76 -11.96 -4.28
CA ASP A 56 -12.57 -11.74 -3.10
C ASP A 56 -13.09 -10.31 -3.11
N ASN A 57 -14.35 -10.13 -3.50
CA ASN A 57 -14.95 -8.80 -3.62
C ASN A 57 -15.06 -8.07 -2.29
N LYS A 58 -15.28 -8.80 -1.19
CA LYS A 58 -15.33 -8.19 0.14
C LYS A 58 -13.97 -7.60 0.50
N LEU A 59 -12.91 -8.37 0.29
CA LEU A 59 -11.55 -7.90 0.54
C LEU A 59 -11.20 -6.71 -0.35
N LEU A 60 -11.60 -6.75 -1.62
CA LEU A 60 -11.36 -5.63 -2.55
C LEU A 60 -12.02 -4.34 -2.05
N ILE A 61 -13.27 -4.43 -1.59
CA ILE A 61 -13.99 -3.27 -1.05
C ILE A 61 -13.29 -2.76 0.21
N GLU A 62 -12.90 -3.62 1.12
CA GLU A 62 -12.21 -3.23 2.34
C GLU A 62 -10.87 -2.55 2.03
N LEU A 63 -10.15 -3.07 1.04
CA LEU A 63 -8.88 -2.50 0.59
C LEU A 63 -9.08 -1.11 -0.01
N LEU A 64 -10.07 -0.95 -0.90
CA LEU A 64 -10.36 0.33 -1.54
C LEU A 64 -10.90 1.35 -0.53
N ASP A 65 -11.67 0.93 0.45
CA ASP A 65 -12.12 1.82 1.53
C ASP A 65 -10.93 2.35 2.32
N ALA A 66 -9.94 1.51 2.60
CA ALA A 66 -8.71 1.95 3.27
C ALA A 66 -7.92 2.93 2.40
N VAL A 67 -7.77 2.63 1.11
CA VAL A 67 -7.10 3.53 0.15
C VAL A 67 -7.79 4.89 0.12
N LYS A 68 -9.11 4.87 0.03
CA LYS A 68 -9.92 6.10 0.01
C LYS A 68 -9.73 6.92 1.29
N SER A 69 -9.74 6.27 2.43
CA SER A 69 -9.56 6.93 3.72
C SER A 69 -8.17 7.57 3.84
N VAL A 70 -7.13 6.83 3.47
CA VAL A 70 -5.75 7.32 3.49
C VAL A 70 -5.57 8.48 2.50
N ALA A 71 -6.10 8.33 1.28
CA ALA A 71 -6.01 9.38 0.27
C ALA A 71 -6.73 10.66 0.71
N ALA A 72 -7.89 10.54 1.34
CA ALA A 72 -8.63 11.69 1.85
C ALA A 72 -7.81 12.45 2.90
N LYS A 73 -7.14 11.72 3.79
CA LYS A 73 -6.27 12.32 4.80
C LYS A 73 -5.10 13.05 4.17
N VAL A 74 -4.48 12.45 3.16
CA VAL A 74 -3.35 13.05 2.44
C VAL A 74 -3.80 14.34 1.73
N VAL A 75 -4.95 14.31 1.06
CA VAL A 75 -5.50 15.51 0.40
C VAL A 75 -5.77 16.60 1.42
N ASP A 76 -6.34 16.25 2.58
CA ASP A 76 -6.63 17.22 3.63
C ASP A 76 -5.35 17.88 4.17
N GLU A 77 -4.29 17.11 4.37
CA GLU A 77 -3.04 17.61 4.94
C GLU A 77 -2.12 18.29 3.90
N HIS A 78 -2.13 17.82 2.67
CA HIS A 78 -1.16 18.23 1.64
C HIS A 78 -1.79 18.85 0.40
N GLY A 79 -3.10 18.83 0.27
CA GLY A 79 -3.82 19.46 -0.83
C GLY A 79 -3.99 18.61 -2.08
N ALA A 80 -3.25 17.52 -2.20
CA ALA A 80 -3.31 16.65 -3.39
C ALA A 80 -2.77 15.26 -3.07
N ALA A 81 -3.23 14.28 -3.81
CA ALA A 81 -2.72 12.90 -3.70
C ALA A 81 -2.81 12.19 -5.05
N ARG A 82 -1.89 11.25 -5.26
CA ARG A 82 -1.96 10.28 -6.36
C ARG A 82 -2.18 8.91 -5.75
N VAL A 83 -3.03 8.13 -6.39
CA VAL A 83 -3.27 6.74 -5.99
C VAL A 83 -2.96 5.87 -7.18
N LEU A 84 -2.11 4.86 -6.98
CA LEU A 84 -1.78 3.94 -8.05
C LEU A 84 -1.42 2.56 -7.51
N THR A 85 -1.52 1.57 -8.37
CA THR A 85 -0.96 0.24 -8.15
C THR A 85 -0.27 -0.20 -9.43
N ASN A 86 0.87 -0.87 -9.30
CA ASN A 86 1.63 -1.33 -10.46
C ASN A 86 1.26 -2.76 -10.80
N LEU A 87 1.33 -3.08 -12.09
CA LEU A 87 0.98 -4.39 -12.63
C LEU A 87 2.10 -4.90 -13.53
N GLY A 88 2.19 -6.23 -13.63
CA GLY A 88 3.17 -6.85 -14.48
C GLY A 88 4.59 -6.52 -14.06
N ARG A 89 5.43 -6.16 -15.04
CA ARG A 89 6.85 -5.89 -14.75
C ARG A 89 7.11 -4.63 -13.95
N TYR A 90 6.12 -3.72 -13.82
CA TYR A 90 6.26 -2.56 -12.96
C TYR A 90 6.00 -2.88 -11.49
N GLN A 91 5.43 -4.04 -11.21
CA GLN A 91 5.15 -4.49 -9.85
C GLN A 91 6.39 -5.20 -9.30
N ASP A 92 7.12 -4.53 -8.42
CA ASP A 92 8.35 -5.04 -7.85
C ASP A 92 8.10 -6.19 -6.87
N SER A 93 7.12 -6.04 -5.99
CA SER A 93 6.74 -7.08 -5.04
C SER A 93 5.43 -7.73 -5.51
N LYS A 94 5.39 -9.06 -5.53
CA LYS A 94 4.22 -9.83 -5.98
C LYS A 94 3.20 -10.04 -4.85
N HIS A 95 3.02 -9.01 -4.05
CA HIS A 95 1.94 -8.86 -3.09
C HIS A 95 1.22 -7.57 -3.44
N LEU A 96 -0.09 -7.64 -3.66
CA LEU A 96 -0.89 -6.47 -4.05
C LEU A 96 -0.63 -5.30 -3.10
N HIS A 97 -0.30 -4.15 -3.65
CA HIS A 97 -0.11 -2.94 -2.87
C HIS A 97 -0.49 -1.71 -3.68
N PHE A 98 -1.14 -0.78 -2.99
CA PHE A 98 -1.45 0.53 -3.55
C PHE A 98 -0.49 1.55 -2.95
N HIS A 99 -0.14 2.55 -3.76
CA HIS A 99 0.65 3.70 -3.31
C HIS A 99 -0.25 4.91 -3.21
N VAL A 100 -0.15 5.63 -2.11
CA VAL A 100 -0.80 6.95 -1.95
C VAL A 100 0.33 7.95 -1.80
N LEU A 101 0.45 8.85 -2.75
CA LEU A 101 1.62 9.71 -2.93
C LEU A 101 1.22 11.17 -2.92
N SER A 102 2.11 12.03 -2.42
CA SER A 102 1.95 13.48 -2.56
C SER A 102 3.32 14.14 -2.65
N GLY A 103 3.37 15.28 -3.35
CA GLY A 103 4.59 16.02 -3.59
C GLY A 103 5.30 15.56 -4.87
N GLU A 104 6.51 16.07 -5.08
CA GLU A 104 7.32 15.71 -6.23
C GLU A 104 8.20 14.51 -5.93
N GLN A 105 8.42 13.67 -6.94
CA GLN A 105 9.27 12.50 -6.80
C GLN A 105 10.68 12.92 -6.41
N ILE A 106 11.24 12.26 -5.38
CA ILE A 106 12.55 12.63 -4.82
C ILE A 106 13.68 11.71 -5.27
N ARG A 107 13.36 10.61 -5.98
CA ARG A 107 14.39 9.75 -6.56
C ARG A 107 13.86 8.76 -7.59
#